data_ff63e6d53d506e9cacc9af1fed8a6d8c
#
_entry.id   ff63e6d53d506e9cacc9af1fed8a6d8c
#
_cell.length_a   1.000
_cell.length_b   1.000
_cell.length_c   1.000
_cell.angle_alpha   90.00
_cell.angle_beta   90.00
_cell.angle_gamma   90.00
#
_symmetry.space_group_name_H-M   'P 1'
#
loop_
_entity.id
_entity.type
_entity.pdbx_description
1 polymer ?
#
loop_
_entity_poly.entity_id
_entity_poly.type
_entity_poly.pdbx_seq_one_letter_code
_entity_poly.pdbx_strand_id
1 'polypeptide(L)'
;MWGPGDTQLIARVVARARRGTLPLLDGGTALIDSTYVDNAASGIVAALHRVDEVSGRAYVLTNGEPRPVGDLLAGICRASGVTPPRFSVPAGLAKAAGSLIERVWAVRPGEDEPPMTRFLAEQLSTAHWFDQTEIRRDLQWMPAVSLDEGLRRLARA
;
A
#
# COMPACT_ATOMS: atom_id res chain seq x y z
N MET A 1 -1.92 -1.89 4.07
CA MET A 1 -2.92 -1.24 4.95
C MET A 1 -2.40 0.16 5.28
N TRP A 2 -3.29 1.16 5.42
CA TRP A 2 -2.91 2.54 5.70
C TRP A 2 -4.06 3.31 6.40
N GLY A 3 -3.73 4.43 7.04
CA GLY A 3 -4.70 5.30 7.71
C GLY A 3 -4.02 6.35 8.59
N PRO A 4 -4.77 7.18 9.31
CA PRO A 4 -4.22 8.12 10.27
C PRO A 4 -3.32 7.41 11.30
N GLY A 5 -2.17 8.03 11.62
CA GLY A 5 -1.19 7.44 12.54
C GLY A 5 -0.27 6.38 11.94
N ASP A 6 -0.36 6.10 10.63
CA ASP A 6 0.56 5.17 9.95
C ASP A 6 1.99 5.74 9.90
N THR A 7 2.88 5.11 10.65
CA THR A 7 4.30 5.46 10.73
C THR A 7 5.17 4.76 9.69
N GLN A 8 4.60 3.83 8.92
CA GLN A 8 5.34 3.05 7.92
C GLN A 8 5.08 3.53 6.49
N LEU A 9 3.91 3.25 5.92
CA LEU A 9 3.64 3.59 4.53
C LEU A 9 3.48 5.10 4.34
N ILE A 10 2.55 5.72 5.09
CA ILE A 10 2.26 7.16 4.95
C ILE A 10 3.50 7.99 5.29
N ALA A 11 4.14 7.72 6.41
CA ALA A 11 5.33 8.47 6.82
C ALA A 11 6.47 8.37 5.79
N ARG A 12 6.73 7.18 5.23
CA ARG A 12 7.76 6.97 4.19
C ARG A 12 7.42 7.68 2.89
N VAL A 13 6.16 7.61 2.44
CA VAL A 13 5.68 8.30 1.24
C VAL A 13 5.86 9.81 1.39
N VAL A 14 5.38 10.38 2.49
CA VAL A 14 5.48 11.82 2.78
C VAL A 14 6.93 12.28 2.88
N ALA A 15 7.77 11.53 3.60
CA ALA A 15 9.20 11.86 3.74
C ALA A 15 9.93 11.87 2.40
N ARG A 16 9.68 10.90 1.52
CA ARG A 16 10.28 10.84 0.18
C ARG A 16 9.73 11.92 -0.74
N ALA A 17 8.42 12.18 -0.69
CA ALA A 17 7.80 13.24 -1.47
C ALA A 17 8.38 14.62 -1.10
N ARG A 18 8.55 14.91 0.19
CA ARG A 18 9.20 16.16 0.67
C ARG A 18 10.64 16.32 0.17
N ARG A 19 11.38 15.22 0.06
CA ARG A 19 12.75 15.22 -0.49
C ARG A 19 12.80 15.23 -2.02
N GLY A 20 11.66 15.13 -2.71
CA GLY A 20 11.63 14.99 -4.17
C GLY A 20 12.20 13.64 -4.68
N THR A 21 12.29 12.63 -3.83
CA THR A 21 12.90 11.33 -4.13
C THR A 21 11.89 10.18 -4.25
N LEU A 22 10.60 10.52 -4.38
CA LEU A 22 9.53 9.53 -4.58
C LEU A 22 9.28 9.34 -6.10
N PRO A 23 9.78 8.28 -6.73
CA PRO A 23 9.49 8.00 -8.13
C PRO A 23 8.15 7.29 -8.28
N LEU A 24 7.53 7.42 -9.44
CA LEU A 24 6.58 6.43 -9.95
C LEU A 24 7.34 5.34 -10.70
N LEU A 25 6.91 4.10 -10.60
CA LEU A 25 7.42 3.03 -11.45
C LEU A 25 6.45 2.83 -12.62
N ASP A 26 7.00 2.80 -13.85
CA ASP A 26 6.21 2.69 -15.10
C ASP A 26 5.00 3.64 -15.12
N GLY A 27 5.21 4.90 -14.70
CA GLY A 27 4.15 5.90 -14.63
C GLY A 27 3.16 5.71 -13.49
N GLY A 28 3.35 4.72 -12.62
CA GLY A 28 2.43 4.43 -11.51
C GLY A 28 1.12 3.80 -11.96
N THR A 29 1.09 3.12 -13.10
CA THR A 29 -0.12 2.56 -13.72
C THR A 29 -0.56 1.23 -13.13
N ALA A 30 0.32 0.54 -12.37
CA ALA A 30 -0.01 -0.73 -11.74
C ALA A 30 -1.21 -0.57 -10.80
N LEU A 31 -2.22 -1.42 -10.98
CA LEU A 31 -3.42 -1.42 -10.12
C LEU A 31 -3.09 -2.10 -8.80
N ILE A 32 -3.33 -1.41 -7.71
CA ILE A 32 -3.22 -1.97 -6.37
C ILE A 32 -4.54 -1.81 -5.61
N ASP A 33 -4.90 -2.83 -4.87
CA ASP A 33 -6.05 -2.81 -3.97
C ASP A 33 -5.54 -2.68 -2.54
N SER A 34 -5.65 -1.49 -2.01
CA SER A 34 -5.16 -1.15 -0.66
C SER A 34 -6.28 -1.24 0.37
N THR A 35 -5.92 -1.38 1.63
CA THR A 35 -6.88 -1.50 2.73
C THR A 35 -6.77 -0.31 3.67
N TYR A 36 -7.88 0.39 3.88
CA TYR A 36 -7.97 1.40 4.93
C TYR A 36 -8.07 0.74 6.31
N VAL A 37 -7.43 1.32 7.32
CA VAL A 37 -7.24 0.69 8.63
C VAL A 37 -8.54 0.31 9.33
N ASP A 38 -9.59 1.15 9.27
CA ASP A 38 -10.87 0.84 9.91
C ASP A 38 -11.59 -0.34 9.22
N ASN A 39 -11.44 -0.45 7.89
CA ASN A 39 -11.96 -1.60 7.15
C ASN A 39 -11.20 -2.88 7.52
N ALA A 40 -9.88 -2.81 7.69
CA ALA A 40 -9.11 -3.95 8.17
C ALA A 40 -9.59 -4.41 9.56
N ALA A 41 -9.74 -3.47 10.49
CA ALA A 41 -10.22 -3.75 11.83
C ALA A 41 -11.63 -4.38 11.82
N SER A 42 -12.56 -3.78 11.07
CA SER A 42 -13.93 -4.29 10.95
C SER A 42 -14.01 -5.68 10.31
N GLY A 43 -13.14 -5.96 9.32
CA GLY A 43 -13.06 -7.29 8.70
C GLY A 43 -12.54 -8.35 9.66
N ILE A 44 -11.55 -8.03 10.49
CA ILE A 44 -11.06 -8.93 11.56
C ILE A 44 -12.16 -9.20 12.58
N VAL A 45 -12.90 -8.18 13.00
CA VAL A 45 -14.05 -8.34 13.92
C VAL A 45 -15.14 -9.21 13.30
N ALA A 46 -15.45 -9.02 12.01
CA ALA A 46 -16.41 -9.87 11.30
C ALA A 46 -15.95 -11.34 11.26
N ALA A 47 -14.66 -11.60 11.02
CA ALA A 47 -14.10 -12.95 11.06
C ALA A 47 -14.20 -13.57 12.47
N LEU A 48 -13.94 -12.79 13.51
CA LEU A 48 -14.08 -13.24 14.91
C LEU A 48 -15.52 -13.65 15.24
N HIS A 49 -16.50 -12.86 14.80
CA HIS A 49 -17.92 -13.18 15.04
C HIS A 49 -18.39 -14.45 14.31
N ARG A 50 -17.64 -14.91 13.31
CA ARG A 50 -17.95 -16.09 12.52
C ARG A 50 -16.89 -17.17 12.62
N VAL A 51 -16.07 -17.15 13.66
CA VAL A 51 -14.91 -18.03 13.80
C VAL A 51 -15.27 -19.51 13.67
N ASP A 52 -16.43 -19.92 14.21
CA ASP A 52 -16.89 -21.32 14.14
C ASP A 52 -17.23 -21.76 12.70
N GLU A 53 -17.68 -20.82 11.86
CA GLU A 53 -18.07 -21.07 10.46
C GLU A 53 -16.88 -21.02 9.50
N VAL A 54 -15.87 -20.19 9.81
CA VAL A 54 -14.76 -19.88 8.90
C VAL A 54 -13.40 -20.38 9.39
N SER A 55 -13.35 -21.09 10.50
CA SER A 55 -12.11 -21.64 11.05
C SER A 55 -11.34 -22.48 10.02
N GLY A 56 -10.02 -22.27 9.93
CA GLY A 56 -9.16 -22.93 8.96
C GLY A 56 -9.19 -22.34 7.54
N ARG A 57 -9.98 -21.31 7.26
CA ARG A 57 -9.97 -20.59 5.99
C ARG A 57 -9.04 -19.40 6.01
N ALA A 58 -8.52 -19.03 4.84
CA ALA A 58 -7.71 -17.84 4.65
C ALA A 58 -8.44 -16.87 3.72
N TYR A 59 -8.47 -15.59 4.08
CA TYR A 59 -9.09 -14.53 3.28
C TYR A 59 -8.11 -13.40 3.04
N VAL A 60 -8.19 -12.80 1.85
CA VAL A 60 -7.51 -11.54 1.56
C VAL A 60 -8.50 -10.41 1.75
N LEU A 61 -8.19 -9.51 2.66
CA LEU A 61 -9.04 -8.38 3.02
C LEU A 61 -8.49 -7.09 2.42
N THR A 62 -9.24 -6.51 1.49
CA THR A 62 -8.91 -5.22 0.87
C THR A 62 -10.14 -4.33 0.77
N ASN A 63 -9.97 -3.10 0.32
CA ASN A 63 -11.12 -2.22 0.07
C ASN A 63 -11.98 -2.68 -1.11
N GLY A 64 -11.45 -3.54 -2.02
CA GLY A 64 -12.13 -3.90 -3.26
C GLY A 64 -12.29 -2.70 -4.20
N GLU A 65 -11.38 -1.75 -4.14
CA GLU A 65 -11.29 -0.53 -4.96
C GLU A 65 -9.91 -0.44 -5.61
N PRO A 66 -9.57 -1.32 -6.59
CA PRO A 66 -8.27 -1.27 -7.25
C PRO A 66 -8.06 0.08 -7.93
N ARG A 67 -6.91 0.73 -7.64
CA ARG A 67 -6.52 2.02 -8.23
C ARG A 67 -5.08 1.98 -8.71
N PRO A 68 -4.72 2.80 -9.72
CA PRO A 68 -3.31 3.01 -10.06
C PRO A 68 -2.51 3.43 -8.83
N VAL A 69 -1.35 2.81 -8.61
CA VAL A 69 -0.49 3.16 -7.47
C VAL A 69 -0.11 4.64 -7.47
N GLY A 70 0.06 5.24 -8.66
CA GLY A 70 0.31 6.67 -8.81
C GLY A 70 -0.80 7.54 -8.22
N ASP A 71 -2.06 7.16 -8.43
CA ASP A 71 -3.22 7.89 -7.89
C ASP A 71 -3.29 7.80 -6.37
N LEU A 72 -3.02 6.60 -5.81
CA LEU A 72 -2.95 6.42 -4.36
C LEU A 72 -1.83 7.25 -3.74
N LEU A 73 -0.61 7.20 -4.30
CA LEU A 73 0.53 7.99 -3.82
C LEU A 73 0.25 9.49 -3.92
N ALA A 74 -0.33 9.93 -5.03
CA ALA A 74 -0.71 11.33 -5.21
C ALA A 74 -1.82 11.76 -4.23
N GLY A 75 -2.79 10.89 -3.95
CA GLY A 75 -3.83 11.10 -2.95
C GLY A 75 -3.25 11.28 -1.55
N ILE A 76 -2.35 10.37 -1.13
CA ILE A 76 -1.64 10.46 0.16
C ILE A 76 -0.83 11.76 0.26
N CYS A 77 -0.07 12.11 -0.79
CA CYS A 77 0.70 13.34 -0.81
C CYS A 77 -0.19 14.57 -0.64
N ARG A 78 -1.29 14.66 -1.41
CA ARG A 78 -2.26 15.77 -1.30
C ARG A 78 -2.89 15.85 0.09
N ALA A 79 -3.33 14.71 0.64
CA ALA A 79 -3.90 14.65 1.98
C ALA A 79 -2.91 15.11 3.07
N SER A 80 -1.62 14.87 2.86
CA SER A 80 -0.55 15.27 3.80
C SER A 80 0.08 16.64 3.49
N GLY A 81 -0.49 17.42 2.57
CA GLY A 81 0.01 18.76 2.22
C GLY A 81 1.38 18.77 1.53
N VAL A 82 1.77 17.70 0.83
CA VAL A 82 3.03 17.60 0.11
C VAL A 82 2.82 17.41 -1.39
N THR A 83 3.81 17.83 -2.18
CA THR A 83 3.74 17.72 -3.64
C THR A 83 3.78 16.26 -4.08
N PRO A 84 2.83 15.81 -4.94
CA PRO A 84 2.85 14.47 -5.51
C PRO A 84 4.12 14.17 -6.33
N PRO A 85 4.47 12.89 -6.54
CA PRO A 85 5.61 12.51 -7.37
C PRO A 85 5.43 13.03 -8.81
N ARG A 86 6.54 13.52 -9.40
CA ARG A 86 6.54 14.15 -10.72
C ARG A 86 7.37 13.43 -11.77
N PHE A 87 8.15 12.43 -11.38
CA PHE A 87 9.02 11.69 -12.29
C PHE A 87 8.74 10.20 -12.21
N SER A 88 8.98 9.53 -13.32
CA SER A 88 8.81 8.09 -13.47
C SER A 88 10.14 7.42 -13.78
N VAL A 89 10.32 6.23 -13.25
CA VAL A 89 11.47 5.37 -13.51
C VAL A 89 10.94 4.05 -14.09
N PRO A 90 11.52 3.54 -15.17
CA PRO A 90 11.18 2.21 -15.68
C PRO A 90 11.38 1.14 -14.60
N ALA A 91 10.38 0.27 -14.41
CA ALA A 91 10.42 -0.77 -13.36
C ALA A 91 11.63 -1.71 -13.51
N GLY A 92 12.07 -2.00 -14.76
CA GLY A 92 13.26 -2.79 -15.02
C GLY A 92 14.53 -2.17 -14.42
N LEU A 93 14.70 -0.85 -14.55
CA LEU A 93 15.82 -0.13 -13.95
C LEU A 93 15.72 -0.10 -12.41
N ALA A 94 14.52 0.10 -11.89
CA ALA A 94 14.28 0.10 -10.43
C ALA A 94 14.59 -1.27 -9.82
N LYS A 95 14.20 -2.37 -10.48
CA LYS A 95 14.51 -3.74 -10.05
C LYS A 95 16.01 -4.03 -10.08
N ALA A 96 16.71 -3.62 -11.15
CA ALA A 96 18.14 -3.78 -11.25
C ALA A 96 18.90 -2.98 -10.18
N ALA A 97 18.51 -1.72 -9.97
CA ALA A 97 19.05 -0.88 -8.91
C ALA A 97 18.78 -1.46 -7.51
N GLY A 98 17.54 -1.94 -7.27
CA GLY A 98 17.16 -2.61 -6.03
C GLY A 98 18.05 -3.82 -5.72
N SER A 99 18.28 -4.69 -6.70
CA SER A 99 19.17 -5.85 -6.55
C SER A 99 20.62 -5.46 -6.24
N LEU A 100 21.11 -4.37 -6.83
CA LEU A 100 22.45 -3.87 -6.53
C LEU A 100 22.53 -3.28 -5.12
N ILE A 101 21.53 -2.49 -4.72
CA ILE A 101 21.42 -1.93 -3.37
C ILE A 101 21.39 -3.06 -2.33
N GLU A 102 20.56 -4.07 -2.53
CA GLU A 102 20.50 -5.25 -1.63
C GLU A 102 21.85 -5.92 -1.44
N ARG A 103 22.63 -6.10 -2.54
CA ARG A 103 23.98 -6.67 -2.45
C ARG A 103 24.95 -5.79 -1.66
N VAL A 104 24.88 -4.47 -1.83
CA VAL A 104 25.72 -3.54 -1.07
C VAL A 104 25.33 -3.53 0.40
N TRP A 105 24.02 -3.55 0.69
CA TRP A 105 23.53 -3.61 2.09
C TRP A 105 23.85 -4.93 2.79
N ALA A 106 23.86 -6.04 2.05
CA ALA A 106 24.21 -7.36 2.62
C ALA A 106 25.65 -7.44 3.18
N VAL A 107 26.56 -6.59 2.70
CA VAL A 107 27.96 -6.54 3.16
C VAL A 107 28.26 -5.30 4.04
N ARG A 108 27.27 -4.44 4.25
CA ARG A 108 27.43 -3.23 5.07
C ARG A 108 27.03 -3.53 6.52
N PRO A 109 27.89 -3.24 7.52
CA PRO A 109 27.48 -3.34 8.91
C PRO A 109 26.49 -2.20 9.25
N GLY A 110 25.27 -2.55 9.63
CA GLY A 110 24.21 -1.60 10.04
C GLY A 110 22.84 -2.27 10.01
N GLU A 111 21.91 -1.78 10.83
CA GLU A 111 20.52 -2.26 10.89
C GLU A 111 19.57 -1.49 9.96
N ASP A 112 20.09 -0.58 9.13
CA ASP A 112 19.28 0.25 8.25
C ASP A 112 18.71 -0.57 7.09
N GLU A 113 17.39 -0.46 6.88
CA GLU A 113 16.74 -1.06 5.72
C GLU A 113 17.17 -0.37 4.41
N PRO A 114 17.40 -1.12 3.33
CA PRO A 114 17.73 -0.56 2.03
C PRO A 114 16.60 0.38 1.54
N PRO A 115 16.94 1.51 0.94
CA PRO A 115 15.95 2.51 0.49
C PRO A 115 15.05 2.00 -0.63
N MET A 116 15.48 1.01 -1.39
CA MET A 116 14.73 0.32 -2.43
C MET A 116 15.18 -1.13 -2.47
N THR A 117 14.23 -2.06 -2.40
CA THR A 117 14.48 -3.48 -2.62
C THR A 117 13.90 -3.90 -3.97
N ARG A 118 14.41 -4.99 -4.54
CA ARG A 118 13.82 -5.60 -5.71
C ARG A 118 12.36 -5.96 -5.46
N PHE A 119 12.07 -6.52 -4.28
CA PHE A 119 10.71 -6.85 -3.86
C PHE A 119 9.77 -5.63 -3.87
N LEU A 120 10.21 -4.50 -3.31
CA LEU A 120 9.41 -3.28 -3.30
C LEU A 120 9.18 -2.74 -4.73
N ALA A 121 10.19 -2.82 -5.60
CA ALA A 121 10.04 -2.44 -6.99
C ALA A 121 9.04 -3.35 -7.74
N GLU A 122 9.04 -4.64 -7.47
CA GLU A 122 8.06 -5.59 -8.00
C GLU A 122 6.65 -5.28 -7.49
N GLN A 123 6.48 -5.06 -6.20
CA GLN A 123 5.19 -4.72 -5.58
C GLN A 123 4.58 -3.43 -6.16
N LEU A 124 5.40 -2.41 -6.44
CA LEU A 124 4.92 -1.12 -6.96
C LEU A 124 4.75 -1.11 -8.50
N SER A 125 5.24 -2.13 -9.22
CA SER A 125 5.16 -2.20 -10.67
C SER A 125 4.27 -3.31 -11.21
N THR A 126 3.70 -4.15 -10.34
CA THR A 126 2.84 -5.27 -10.72
C THR A 126 1.44 -5.06 -10.16
N ALA A 127 0.42 -5.41 -10.93
CA ALA A 127 -0.96 -5.30 -10.47
C ALA A 127 -1.25 -6.31 -9.34
N HIS A 128 -1.82 -5.82 -8.24
CA HIS A 128 -2.22 -6.61 -7.08
C HIS A 128 -3.63 -6.21 -6.67
N TRP A 129 -4.60 -6.95 -7.12
CA TRP A 129 -6.00 -6.82 -6.71
C TRP A 129 -6.60 -8.21 -6.51
N PHE A 130 -7.64 -8.30 -5.72
CA PHE A 130 -8.17 -9.57 -5.24
C PHE A 130 -9.68 -9.62 -5.41
N ASP A 131 -10.19 -10.81 -5.73
CA ASP A 131 -11.62 -11.07 -5.69
C ASP A 131 -12.10 -11.12 -4.23
N GLN A 132 -13.06 -10.27 -3.91
CA GLN A 132 -13.64 -10.14 -2.57
C GLN A 132 -14.94 -10.95 -2.39
N THR A 133 -15.30 -11.78 -3.37
CA THR A 133 -16.58 -12.52 -3.36
C THR A 133 -16.69 -13.45 -2.16
N GLU A 134 -15.64 -14.22 -1.87
CA GLU A 134 -15.67 -15.18 -0.76
C GLU A 134 -15.76 -14.49 0.61
N ILE A 135 -14.92 -13.48 0.85
CA ILE A 135 -14.94 -12.76 2.12
C ILE A 135 -16.27 -12.06 2.37
N ARG A 136 -16.89 -11.49 1.32
CA ARG A 136 -18.21 -10.85 1.41
C ARG A 136 -19.30 -11.85 1.75
N ARG A 137 -19.28 -13.02 1.11
CA ARG A 137 -20.24 -14.09 1.36
C ARG A 137 -20.09 -14.70 2.75
N ASP A 138 -18.86 -15.09 3.10
CA ASP A 138 -18.60 -15.91 4.29
C ASP A 138 -18.60 -15.04 5.56
N LEU A 139 -18.05 -13.84 5.52
CA LEU A 139 -18.03 -12.92 6.66
C LEU A 139 -19.24 -11.96 6.68
N GLN A 140 -20.04 -11.91 5.61
CA GLN A 140 -21.10 -10.89 5.41
C GLN A 140 -20.57 -9.47 5.67
N TRP A 141 -19.32 -9.24 5.24
CA TRP A 141 -18.60 -8.01 5.49
C TRP A 141 -18.36 -7.24 4.19
N MET A 142 -18.47 -5.93 4.27
CA MET A 142 -18.08 -5.01 3.20
C MET A 142 -17.30 -3.83 3.80
N PRO A 143 -16.33 -3.28 3.08
CA PRO A 143 -15.64 -2.07 3.51
C PRO A 143 -16.63 -0.90 3.64
N ALA A 144 -16.66 -0.27 4.80
CA ALA A 144 -17.53 0.87 5.10
C ALA A 144 -16.90 2.22 4.71
N VAL A 145 -15.58 2.29 4.61
CA VAL A 145 -14.83 3.49 4.30
C VAL A 145 -14.21 3.34 2.91
N SER A 146 -14.64 4.16 1.94
CA SER A 146 -14.02 4.20 0.62
C SER A 146 -12.60 4.77 0.70
N LEU A 147 -11.77 4.51 -0.32
CA LEU A 147 -10.42 5.08 -0.38
C LEU A 147 -10.43 6.61 -0.36
N ASP A 148 -11.40 7.24 -1.02
CA ASP A 148 -11.54 8.70 -1.03
C ASP A 148 -11.92 9.26 0.35
N GLU A 149 -12.81 8.58 1.07
CA GLU A 149 -13.12 8.95 2.46
C GLU A 149 -11.91 8.74 3.37
N GLY A 150 -11.19 7.65 3.22
CA GLY A 150 -9.95 7.40 3.95
C GLY A 150 -8.92 8.51 3.75
N LEU A 151 -8.74 8.98 2.49
CA LEU A 151 -7.86 10.11 2.18
C LEU A 151 -8.36 11.43 2.79
N ARG A 152 -9.67 11.66 2.82
CA ARG A 152 -10.24 12.84 3.51
C ARG A 152 -9.99 12.80 5.02
N ARG A 153 -10.11 11.63 5.65
CA ARG A 153 -9.80 11.44 7.07
C ARG A 153 -8.31 11.65 7.36
N LEU A 154 -7.45 11.14 6.49
CA LEU A 154 -6.00 11.36 6.58
C LEU A 154 -5.65 12.86 6.53
N ALA A 155 -6.35 13.65 5.71
CA ALA A 155 -6.10 15.10 5.60
C ALA A 155 -6.52 15.90 6.83
N ARG A 156 -7.32 15.33 7.73
CA ARG A 156 -7.82 15.98 8.96
C ARG A 156 -7.05 15.54 10.21
N ALA A 157 -6.18 14.55 10.09
CA ALA A 157 -5.40 13.98 11.19
C ALA A 157 -4.05 14.67 11.33
#